data_44fb392659ecc323675b3b6010066216
#
_entry.id   44fb392659ecc323675b3b6010066216
#
_cell.length_a   1.000
_cell.length_b   1.000
_cell.length_c   1.000
_cell.angle_alpha   90.00
_cell.angle_beta   90.00
_cell.angle_gamma   90.00
#
_symmetry.space_group_name_H-M   'P 1'
#
loop_
_entity.id
_entity.type
_entity.pdbx_description
1 polymer ?
#
loop_
_entity_poly.entity_id
_entity_poly.type
_entity_poly.pdbx_seq_one_letter_code
_entity_poly.pdbx_strand_id
1 'polypeptide(L)'
;MRSLKNLNVRKSIEHNKLVYSESWLDKFGSFVFYSFCCSGFISPFLIYFDPYRDHSKTGFEYYLVFILSIFFAYSFYKKATEKRLTKIISKYNAEENKLLINEYCEKKGFEKYKNLNNIIIYNTEMAYNFNPNYKISRIFLLRGNSIYLTMIRQDKLNTPVLFSQISLKRDIKNLC
;
A
#
# COMPACT_ATOMS: atom_id res chain seq x y z
N MET A 1 -6.04 13.65 4.34
CA MET A 1 -5.02 12.76 4.94
C MET A 1 -5.74 11.63 5.65
N ARG A 2 -5.42 10.38 5.35
CA ARG A 2 -6.13 9.20 5.87
C ARG A 2 -6.00 9.12 7.40
N SER A 3 -7.13 9.15 8.10
CA SER A 3 -7.14 9.04 9.56
C SER A 3 -7.30 7.58 9.98
N LEU A 4 -6.22 6.97 10.45
CA LEU A 4 -6.24 5.62 11.02
C LEU A 4 -6.73 5.61 12.49
N LYS A 5 -7.15 6.77 13.02
CA LYS A 5 -7.68 6.87 14.40
C LYS A 5 -8.90 5.98 14.60
N ASN A 6 -9.80 5.96 13.62
CA ASN A 6 -11.09 5.25 13.67
C ASN A 6 -11.04 3.86 12.98
N LEU A 7 -9.89 3.19 13.02
CA LEU A 7 -9.76 1.85 12.47
C LEU A 7 -10.56 0.84 13.33
N ASN A 8 -11.51 0.14 12.70
CA ASN A 8 -12.27 -0.92 13.34
C ASN A 8 -11.55 -2.27 13.18
N VAL A 9 -10.83 -2.69 14.21
CA VAL A 9 -10.00 -3.90 14.21
C VAL A 9 -10.84 -5.15 13.93
N ARG A 10 -11.98 -5.33 14.65
CA ARG A 10 -12.83 -6.50 14.53
C ARG A 10 -13.35 -6.67 13.09
N LYS A 11 -14.00 -5.64 12.56
CA LYS A 11 -14.51 -5.67 11.16
C LYS A 11 -13.40 -5.84 10.15
N SER A 12 -12.22 -5.26 10.39
CA SER A 12 -11.07 -5.39 9.48
C SER A 12 -10.58 -6.84 9.38
N ILE A 13 -10.51 -7.56 10.49
CA ILE A 13 -10.10 -8.96 10.53
C ILE A 13 -11.19 -9.86 9.91
N GLU A 14 -12.47 -9.63 10.22
CA GLU A 14 -13.61 -10.39 9.68
C GLU A 14 -13.69 -10.29 8.15
N HIS A 15 -13.50 -9.09 7.59
CA HIS A 15 -13.55 -8.86 6.14
C HIS A 15 -12.20 -9.03 5.43
N ASN A 16 -11.13 -9.38 6.15
CA ASN A 16 -9.76 -9.45 5.65
C ASN A 16 -9.32 -8.17 4.89
N LYS A 17 -9.85 -7.02 5.33
CA LYS A 17 -9.66 -5.71 4.68
C LYS A 17 -9.74 -4.61 5.73
N LEU A 18 -8.86 -3.60 5.66
CA LEU A 18 -8.93 -2.45 6.55
C LEU A 18 -10.27 -1.72 6.43
N VAL A 19 -10.94 -1.55 7.58
CA VAL A 19 -12.21 -0.83 7.71
C VAL A 19 -11.99 0.41 8.59
N TYR A 20 -11.97 1.58 7.97
CA TYR A 20 -11.85 2.89 8.61
C TYR A 20 -12.65 3.93 7.83
N SER A 21 -12.97 5.06 8.47
CA SER A 21 -13.67 6.17 7.81
C SER A 21 -12.70 6.94 6.91
N GLU A 22 -13.06 7.08 5.64
CA GLU A 22 -12.32 7.91 4.67
C GLU A 22 -13.02 9.26 4.51
N SER A 23 -12.23 10.33 4.48
CA SER A 23 -12.74 11.65 4.16
C SER A 23 -13.12 11.73 2.67
N TRP A 24 -13.93 12.73 2.32
CA TRP A 24 -14.26 12.99 0.91
C TRP A 24 -12.99 13.28 0.08
N LEU A 25 -12.05 14.03 0.64
CA LEU A 25 -10.75 14.31 0.00
C LEU A 25 -9.94 13.04 -0.29
N ASP A 26 -9.97 12.06 0.63
CA ASP A 26 -9.28 10.78 0.42
C ASP A 26 -9.91 9.97 -0.73
N LYS A 27 -11.24 10.00 -0.84
CA LYS A 27 -11.96 9.36 -1.95
C LYS A 27 -11.66 10.05 -3.28
N PHE A 28 -11.67 11.38 -3.29
CA PHE A 28 -11.33 12.17 -4.47
C PHE A 28 -9.90 11.94 -4.93
N GLY A 29 -8.91 11.97 -4.01
CA GLY A 29 -7.52 11.64 -4.34
C GLY A 29 -7.35 10.23 -4.92
N SER A 30 -8.09 9.26 -4.39
CA SER A 30 -8.11 7.90 -4.96
C SER A 30 -8.73 7.86 -6.35
N PHE A 31 -9.81 8.61 -6.60
CA PHE A 31 -10.43 8.72 -7.92
C PHE A 31 -9.46 9.32 -8.95
N VAL A 32 -8.80 10.44 -8.61
CA VAL A 32 -7.79 11.07 -9.48
C VAL A 32 -6.66 10.09 -9.80
N PHE A 33 -6.19 9.34 -8.80
CA PHE A 33 -5.15 8.33 -9.02
C PHE A 33 -5.61 7.22 -9.97
N TYR A 34 -6.83 6.70 -9.83
CA TYR A 34 -7.38 5.70 -10.73
C TYR A 34 -7.51 6.23 -12.16
N SER A 35 -8.04 7.46 -12.33
CA SER A 35 -8.16 8.10 -13.64
C SER A 35 -6.81 8.25 -14.33
N PHE A 36 -5.77 8.65 -13.58
CA PHE A 36 -4.41 8.75 -14.08
C PHE A 36 -3.85 7.38 -14.53
N CYS A 37 -4.05 6.33 -13.73
CA CYS A 37 -3.62 4.98 -14.10
C CYS A 37 -4.36 4.47 -15.35
N CYS A 38 -5.67 4.71 -15.46
CA CYS A 38 -6.46 4.33 -16.64
C CYS A 38 -5.95 5.05 -17.89
N SER A 39 -5.73 6.35 -17.83
CA SER A 39 -5.20 7.13 -18.96
C SER A 39 -3.83 6.63 -19.39
N GLY A 40 -2.92 6.37 -18.45
CA GLY A 40 -1.59 5.84 -18.75
C GLY A 40 -1.63 4.41 -19.32
N PHE A 41 -2.59 3.59 -18.89
CA PHE A 41 -2.78 2.25 -19.45
C PHE A 41 -3.32 2.28 -20.88
N ILE A 42 -4.26 3.17 -21.19
CA ILE A 42 -4.92 3.25 -22.50
C ILE A 42 -4.05 3.95 -23.55
N SER A 43 -3.17 4.89 -23.13
CA SER A 43 -2.40 5.74 -24.04
C SER A 43 -1.60 5.00 -25.13
N PRO A 44 -0.91 3.86 -24.89
CA PRO A 44 -0.20 3.15 -25.96
C PRO A 44 -1.12 2.61 -27.03
N PHE A 45 -2.32 2.19 -26.66
CA PHE A 45 -3.32 1.67 -27.59
C PHE A 45 -3.86 2.79 -28.48
N LEU A 46 -4.15 3.96 -27.90
CA LEU A 46 -4.56 5.13 -28.69
C LEU A 46 -3.48 5.56 -29.69
N ILE A 47 -2.22 5.55 -29.26
CA ILE A 47 -1.09 5.87 -30.15
C ILE A 47 -0.95 4.81 -31.25
N TYR A 48 -1.12 3.52 -30.93
CA TYR A 48 -0.98 2.44 -31.92
C TYR A 48 -2.10 2.45 -32.97
N PHE A 49 -3.33 2.70 -32.58
CA PHE A 49 -4.50 2.72 -33.46
C PHE A 49 -4.78 4.10 -34.08
N ASP A 50 -3.87 5.06 -33.93
CA ASP A 50 -3.98 6.36 -34.58
C ASP A 50 -3.90 6.19 -36.11
N PRO A 51 -4.96 6.50 -36.87
CA PRO A 51 -4.98 6.33 -38.34
C PRO A 51 -4.00 7.23 -39.10
N TYR A 52 -3.53 8.29 -38.44
CA TYR A 52 -2.55 9.23 -39.04
C TYR A 52 -1.09 8.84 -38.74
N ARG A 53 -0.89 7.75 -38.00
CA ARG A 53 0.46 7.30 -37.66
C ARG A 53 1.08 6.44 -38.75
N ASP A 54 2.28 6.79 -39.12
CA ASP A 54 3.13 5.97 -40.01
C ASP A 54 3.77 4.83 -39.17
N HIS A 55 3.21 3.63 -39.29
CA HIS A 55 3.68 2.45 -38.56
C HIS A 55 5.08 2.00 -38.98
N SER A 56 5.56 2.40 -40.16
CA SER A 56 6.92 2.08 -40.64
C SER A 56 8.01 2.78 -39.82
N LYS A 57 7.64 3.87 -39.13
CA LYS A 57 8.52 4.69 -38.28
C LYS A 57 8.36 4.37 -36.80
N THR A 58 7.72 3.23 -36.45
CA THR A 58 7.58 2.81 -35.03
C THR A 58 8.93 2.40 -34.47
N GLY A 59 9.53 3.23 -33.64
CA GLY A 59 10.83 3.03 -33.04
C GLY A 59 10.77 2.45 -31.62
N PHE A 60 11.93 2.46 -30.96
CA PHE A 60 12.11 1.94 -29.60
C PHE A 60 11.23 2.65 -28.56
N GLU A 61 10.89 3.92 -28.75
CA GLU A 61 10.04 4.74 -27.89
C GLU A 61 8.66 4.12 -27.67
N TYR A 62 8.12 3.43 -28.66
CA TYR A 62 6.82 2.76 -28.53
C TYR A 62 6.87 1.62 -27.51
N TYR A 63 7.94 0.85 -27.50
CA TYR A 63 8.12 -0.23 -26.51
C TYR A 63 8.24 0.32 -25.09
N LEU A 64 8.89 1.48 -24.91
CA LEU A 64 8.97 2.16 -23.61
C LEU A 64 7.59 2.58 -23.11
N VAL A 65 6.75 3.15 -23.98
CA VAL A 65 5.39 3.55 -23.63
C VAL A 65 4.54 2.33 -23.27
N PHE A 66 4.72 1.20 -23.96
CA PHE A 66 4.04 -0.04 -23.65
C PHE A 66 4.45 -0.64 -22.29
N ILE A 67 5.75 -0.63 -21.98
CA ILE A 67 6.27 -1.04 -20.66
C ILE A 67 5.69 -0.16 -19.56
N LEU A 68 5.62 1.15 -19.80
CA LEU A 68 5.03 2.11 -18.86
C LEU A 68 3.54 1.82 -18.62
N SER A 69 2.80 1.42 -19.65
CA SER A 69 1.40 0.99 -19.55
C SER A 69 1.23 -0.20 -18.59
N ILE A 70 2.11 -1.20 -18.66
CA ILE A 70 2.11 -2.34 -17.73
C ILE A 70 2.34 -1.86 -16.28
N PHE A 71 3.22 -0.88 -16.08
CA PHE A 71 3.44 -0.28 -14.77
C PHE A 71 2.20 0.45 -14.24
N PHE A 72 1.43 1.13 -15.08
CA PHE A 72 0.15 1.74 -14.70
C PHE A 72 -0.89 0.70 -14.31
N ALA A 73 -1.00 -0.41 -15.05
CA ALA A 73 -1.88 -1.51 -14.70
C ALA A 73 -1.50 -2.13 -13.34
N TYR A 74 -0.20 -2.34 -13.10
CA TYR A 74 0.30 -2.81 -11.81
C TYR A 74 -0.01 -1.86 -10.67
N SER A 75 0.18 -0.55 -10.88
CA SER A 75 -0.11 0.49 -9.88
C SER A 75 -1.61 0.55 -9.55
N PHE A 76 -2.46 0.43 -10.56
CA PHE A 76 -3.92 0.33 -10.40
C PHE A 76 -4.30 -0.89 -9.54
N TYR A 77 -3.76 -2.07 -9.86
CA TYR A 77 -4.00 -3.28 -9.10
C TYR A 77 -3.54 -3.15 -7.64
N LYS A 78 -2.36 -2.58 -7.41
CA LYS A 78 -1.83 -2.33 -6.06
C LYS A 78 -2.72 -1.37 -5.28
N LYS A 79 -3.24 -0.35 -5.92
CA LYS A 79 -4.19 0.59 -5.31
C LYS A 79 -5.50 -0.10 -4.93
N ALA A 80 -6.06 -0.91 -5.80
CA ALA A 80 -7.30 -1.64 -5.54
C ALA A 80 -7.16 -2.63 -4.37
N THR A 81 -5.97 -3.20 -4.18
CA THR A 81 -5.67 -4.20 -3.14
C THR A 81 -4.99 -3.65 -1.90
N GLU A 82 -4.66 -2.35 -1.82
CA GLU A 82 -3.88 -1.76 -0.70
C GLU A 82 -4.48 -1.97 0.69
N LYS A 83 -5.82 -2.02 0.79
CA LYS A 83 -6.53 -2.25 2.06
C LYS A 83 -6.60 -3.72 2.45
N ARG A 84 -6.28 -4.64 1.55
CA ARG A 84 -6.34 -6.08 1.81
C ARG A 84 -5.29 -6.47 2.84
N LEU A 85 -5.72 -7.21 3.85
CA LEU A 85 -4.83 -7.72 4.89
C LEU A 85 -4.14 -9.01 4.42
N THR A 86 -2.86 -9.13 4.73
CA THR A 86 -2.13 -10.39 4.58
C THR A 86 -2.11 -11.08 5.93
N LYS A 87 -2.67 -12.28 6.02
CA LYS A 87 -2.65 -13.11 7.22
C LYS A 87 -1.36 -13.92 7.28
N ILE A 88 -0.68 -13.91 8.43
CA ILE A 88 0.43 -14.77 8.78
C ILE A 88 0.04 -15.52 10.05
N ILE A 89 0.24 -16.83 10.06
CA ILE A 89 0.04 -17.66 11.25
C ILE A 89 1.40 -17.79 11.94
N SER A 90 1.46 -17.38 13.20
CA SER A 90 2.64 -17.45 14.04
C SER A 90 2.57 -18.66 14.97
N LYS A 91 3.72 -19.07 15.49
CA LYS A 91 3.84 -20.08 16.57
C LYS A 91 3.56 -19.48 17.94
N TYR A 92 3.58 -18.16 18.04
CA TYR A 92 3.51 -17.39 19.27
C TYR A 92 2.08 -16.88 19.54
N ASN A 93 1.78 -16.56 20.80
CA ASN A 93 0.51 -15.94 21.16
C ASN A 93 0.48 -14.44 20.79
N ALA A 94 -0.66 -13.77 21.02
CA ALA A 94 -0.83 -12.38 20.62
C ALA A 94 0.14 -11.41 21.34
N GLU A 95 0.47 -11.67 22.60
CA GLU A 95 1.36 -10.83 23.41
C GLU A 95 2.83 -10.99 22.96
N GLU A 96 3.26 -12.22 22.76
CA GLU A 96 4.61 -12.53 22.22
C GLU A 96 4.77 -11.95 20.82
N ASN A 97 3.78 -12.13 19.94
CA ASN A 97 3.78 -11.53 18.59
C ASN A 97 3.88 -10.00 18.67
N LYS A 98 3.21 -9.38 19.63
CA LYS A 98 3.29 -7.94 19.85
C LYS A 98 4.69 -7.50 20.24
N LEU A 99 5.36 -8.22 21.11
CA LEU A 99 6.74 -7.94 21.53
C LEU A 99 7.70 -8.06 20.33
N LEU A 100 7.63 -9.16 19.58
CA LEU A 100 8.46 -9.38 18.39
C LEU A 100 8.28 -8.30 17.33
N ILE A 101 7.03 -7.88 17.06
CA ILE A 101 6.75 -6.82 16.09
C ILE A 101 7.29 -5.48 16.57
N ASN A 102 7.15 -5.16 17.86
CA ASN A 102 7.68 -3.92 18.41
C ASN A 102 9.21 -3.90 18.32
N GLU A 103 9.90 -4.96 18.73
CA GLU A 103 11.34 -5.08 18.64
C GLU A 103 11.84 -4.94 17.18
N TYR A 104 11.20 -5.64 16.26
CA TYR A 104 11.50 -5.50 14.82
C TYR A 104 11.35 -4.07 14.33
N CYS A 105 10.24 -3.42 14.65
CA CYS A 105 9.96 -2.07 14.19
C CYS A 105 10.91 -1.02 14.81
N GLU A 106 11.24 -1.17 16.09
CA GLU A 106 12.20 -0.31 16.79
C GLU A 106 13.63 -0.50 16.24
N LYS A 107 14.06 -1.73 15.99
CA LYS A 107 15.35 -2.02 15.34
C LYS A 107 15.47 -1.42 13.93
N LYS A 108 14.34 -1.28 13.22
CA LYS A 108 14.27 -0.62 11.89
C LYS A 108 14.16 0.90 11.99
N GLY A 109 14.06 1.49 13.17
CA GLY A 109 13.94 2.93 13.37
C GLY A 109 12.57 3.49 12.97
N PHE A 110 11.48 2.69 13.04
CA PHE A 110 10.15 3.17 12.72
C PHE A 110 9.52 3.89 13.90
N GLU A 111 8.81 4.98 13.65
CA GLU A 111 8.10 5.75 14.67
C GLU A 111 6.81 5.06 15.09
N LYS A 112 6.64 4.86 16.39
CA LYS A 112 5.43 4.30 16.97
C LYS A 112 4.27 5.31 16.91
N TYR A 113 3.20 4.97 16.18
CA TYR A 113 2.00 5.81 16.08
C TYR A 113 0.87 5.34 17.01
N LYS A 114 0.63 4.03 17.07
CA LYS A 114 -0.42 3.43 17.90
C LYS A 114 0.00 2.04 18.34
N ASN A 115 -0.16 1.75 19.64
CA ASN A 115 0.18 0.45 20.19
C ASN A 115 -0.85 0.09 21.28
N LEU A 116 -1.91 -0.61 20.87
CA LEU A 116 -2.94 -1.16 21.74
C LEU A 116 -2.87 -2.70 21.70
N ASN A 117 -3.71 -3.37 22.51
CA ASN A 117 -3.64 -4.83 22.65
C ASN A 117 -3.72 -5.58 21.29
N ASN A 118 -4.61 -5.15 20.40
CA ASN A 118 -4.88 -5.87 19.13
C ASN A 118 -4.47 -5.08 17.88
N ILE A 119 -3.82 -3.92 18.04
CA ILE A 119 -3.41 -3.07 16.92
C ILE A 119 -2.08 -2.40 17.20
N ILE A 120 -1.17 -2.51 16.25
CA ILE A 120 0.13 -1.86 16.26
C ILE A 120 0.26 -1.09 14.93
N ILE A 121 0.59 0.18 15.01
CA ILE A 121 0.85 1.01 13.83
C ILE A 121 2.18 1.73 14.00
N TYR A 122 3.07 1.52 13.06
CA TYR A 122 4.34 2.24 12.95
C TYR A 122 4.36 3.06 11.67
N ASN A 123 4.87 4.26 11.77
CA ASN A 123 5.08 5.16 10.65
C ASN A 123 6.55 5.23 10.28
N THR A 124 6.82 5.52 9.02
CA THR A 124 8.17 5.89 8.55
C THR A 124 8.03 7.13 7.71
N GLU A 125 8.82 8.14 8.04
CA GLU A 125 8.99 9.30 7.17
C GLU A 125 9.85 8.90 5.97
N MET A 126 9.53 9.44 4.80
CA MET A 126 10.35 9.19 3.61
C MET A 126 11.42 10.28 3.53
N ALA A 127 12.68 9.89 3.64
CA ALA A 127 13.84 10.79 3.69
C ALA A 127 14.00 11.74 2.48
N TYR A 128 13.30 11.48 1.37
CA TYR A 128 13.42 12.25 0.12
C TYR A 128 12.20 13.10 -0.22
N ASN A 129 11.28 13.31 0.73
CA ASN A 129 10.08 14.08 0.44
C ASN A 129 10.20 15.51 0.97
N PHE A 130 10.10 16.47 0.06
CA PHE A 130 9.92 17.89 0.37
C PHE A 130 8.64 18.20 1.17
N ASN A 131 7.81 17.18 1.44
CA ASN A 131 6.56 17.32 2.17
C ASN A 131 6.58 16.43 3.43
N PRO A 132 6.68 17.02 4.64
CA PRO A 132 6.76 16.29 5.92
C PRO A 132 5.51 15.46 6.23
N ASN A 133 4.44 15.61 5.46
CA ASN A 133 3.21 14.84 5.63
C ASN A 133 3.21 13.46 4.91
N TYR A 134 4.29 13.13 4.21
CA TYR A 134 4.43 11.83 3.55
C TYR A 134 4.90 10.77 4.55
N LYS A 135 3.97 9.92 4.96
CA LYS A 135 4.28 8.80 5.87
C LYS A 135 3.80 7.48 5.29
N ILE A 136 4.57 6.43 5.51
CA ILE A 136 4.13 5.06 5.26
C ILE A 136 3.74 4.45 6.61
N SER A 137 2.47 4.07 6.73
CA SER A 137 1.95 3.40 7.92
C SER A 137 1.97 1.88 7.73
N ARG A 138 2.68 1.18 8.60
CA ARG A 138 2.67 -0.27 8.75
C ARG A 138 1.65 -0.64 9.81
N ILE A 139 0.66 -1.40 9.42
CA ILE A 139 -0.49 -1.73 10.26
C ILE A 139 -0.45 -3.22 10.54
N PHE A 140 -0.43 -3.59 11.82
CA PHE A 140 -0.49 -4.95 12.30
C PHE A 140 -1.71 -5.11 13.19
N LEU A 141 -2.57 -6.07 12.89
CA LEU A 141 -3.71 -6.44 13.71
C LEU A 141 -3.46 -7.85 14.24
N LEU A 142 -3.67 -8.05 15.52
CA LEU A 142 -3.40 -9.30 16.23
C LEU A 142 -4.70 -9.97 16.66
N ARG A 143 -4.81 -11.29 16.39
CA ARG A 143 -5.91 -12.11 16.88
C ARG A 143 -5.43 -13.54 17.14
N GLY A 144 -5.30 -13.90 18.42
CA GLY A 144 -4.70 -15.18 18.84
C GLY A 144 -3.28 -15.30 18.31
N ASN A 145 -2.98 -16.37 17.59
CA ASN A 145 -1.67 -16.62 16.96
C ASN A 145 -1.58 -16.06 15.53
N SER A 146 -2.54 -15.26 15.07
CA SER A 146 -2.55 -14.72 13.71
C SER A 146 -2.22 -13.24 13.68
N ILE A 147 -1.32 -12.87 12.79
CA ILE A 147 -0.91 -11.50 12.48
C ILE A 147 -1.51 -11.12 11.13
N TYR A 148 -2.30 -10.05 11.09
CA TYR A 148 -2.84 -9.48 9.87
C TYR A 148 -2.10 -8.19 9.58
N LEU A 149 -1.44 -8.09 8.45
CA LEU A 149 -0.60 -6.94 8.13
C LEU A 149 -0.96 -6.31 6.80
N THR A 150 -0.79 -4.99 6.72
CA THR A 150 -0.78 -4.25 5.47
C THR A 150 0.01 -2.94 5.63
N MET A 151 0.26 -2.28 4.51
CA MET A 151 0.94 -0.98 4.46
C MET A 151 0.10 -0.01 3.66
N ILE A 152 -0.04 1.21 4.17
CA ILE A 152 -0.74 2.30 3.50
C ILE A 152 0.19 3.52 3.45
N ARG A 153 0.23 4.17 2.28
CA ARG A 153 0.87 5.47 2.15
C ARG A 153 -0.13 6.57 2.49
N GLN A 154 0.31 7.52 3.29
CA GLN A 154 -0.45 8.71 3.64
C GLN A 154 0.10 9.89 2.83
N ASP A 155 -0.45 10.13 1.66
CA ASP A 155 -0.15 11.26 0.79
C ASP A 155 -1.45 11.90 0.26
N LYS A 156 -1.35 13.05 -0.44
CA LYS A 156 -2.52 13.77 -0.97
C LYS A 156 -3.28 12.96 -2.03
N LEU A 157 -2.58 12.21 -2.87
CA LEU A 157 -3.16 11.39 -3.94
C LEU A 157 -3.47 9.96 -3.51
N ASN A 158 -3.14 9.62 -2.25
CA ASN A 158 -3.33 8.27 -1.73
C ASN A 158 -2.67 7.19 -2.61
N THR A 159 -1.44 7.45 -3.06
CA THR A 159 -0.70 6.52 -3.92
C THR A 159 -0.45 5.18 -3.20
N PRO A 160 -0.45 4.04 -3.90
CA PRO A 160 -0.23 2.74 -3.26
C PRO A 160 1.24 2.53 -2.89
N VAL A 161 1.46 1.62 -1.93
CA VAL A 161 2.79 1.07 -1.65
C VAL A 161 3.07 -0.08 -2.63
N LEU A 162 4.05 0.09 -3.52
CA LEU A 162 4.27 -0.85 -4.62
C LEU A 162 5.03 -2.12 -4.20
N PHE A 163 6.19 -1.97 -3.55
CA PHE A 163 7.12 -3.09 -3.30
C PHE A 163 7.36 -3.39 -1.81
N SER A 164 7.37 -2.37 -0.94
CA SER A 164 7.75 -2.52 0.48
C SER A 164 6.86 -3.48 1.26
N GLN A 165 5.62 -3.72 0.82
CA GLN A 165 4.72 -4.70 1.44
C GLN A 165 5.24 -6.14 1.30
N ILE A 166 5.93 -6.45 0.19
CA ILE A 166 6.50 -7.79 -0.05
C ILE A 166 7.64 -8.03 0.93
N SER A 167 8.53 -7.04 1.10
CA SER A 167 9.63 -7.11 2.06
C SER A 167 9.12 -7.27 3.49
N LEU A 168 8.16 -6.42 3.90
CA LEU A 168 7.57 -6.51 5.24
C LEU A 168 6.95 -7.89 5.50
N LYS A 169 6.19 -8.43 4.54
CA LYS A 169 5.60 -9.77 4.68
C LYS A 169 6.65 -10.84 4.89
N ARG A 170 7.75 -10.79 4.14
CA ARG A 170 8.86 -11.76 4.26
C ARG A 170 9.54 -11.63 5.61
N ASP A 171 9.84 -10.41 6.04
CA ASP A 171 10.52 -10.15 7.31
C ASP A 171 9.69 -10.65 8.49
N ILE A 172 8.39 -10.34 8.53
CA ILE A 172 7.50 -10.80 9.61
C ILE A 172 7.33 -12.32 9.58
N LYS A 173 7.26 -12.94 8.37
CA LYS A 173 7.17 -14.41 8.27
C LYS A 173 8.42 -15.10 8.82
N ASN A 174 9.58 -14.47 8.70
CA ASN A 174 10.85 -15.03 9.23
C ASN A 174 10.97 -14.85 10.76
N LEU A 175 10.20 -13.97 11.38
CA LEU A 175 10.15 -13.77 12.83
C LEU A 175 9.20 -14.75 13.54
N CYS A 176 8.20 -15.27 12.83
CA CYS A 176 7.13 -16.14 13.34
C CYS A 176 7.39 -17.62 13.06
#